data_c0c8b3d91b895d51478516ebefede459
#
_entry.id   c0c8b3d91b895d51478516ebefede459
#
_cell.length_a   1.000
_cell.length_b   1.000
_cell.length_c   1.000
_cell.angle_alpha   90.00
_cell.angle_beta   90.00
_cell.angle_gamma   90.00
#
_symmetry.space_group_name_H-M   'P 1'
#
loop_
_entity.id
_entity.type
_entity.pdbx_description
1 polymer ?
#
loop_
_entity_poly.entity_id
_entity_poly.type
_entity_poly.pdbx_seq_one_letter_code
_entity_poly.pdbx_strand_id
1 'polypeptide(L)'
;VSIPITPTLRINTGYFVNALGAMVFGPVMAAICAAITDVLGYIIRPNGVYFLPFILTEIGGSVIFALFLYRAKVTTTRVVLSRFTINLLINVVLQTPIYMAYYALYMGGKQYTLLIAMPSIVKNILMFPIESFLLALFLSIMLPITARLGLTYSGSDAKKELKFTGKQVATLAVLLVVGIGCVFGYLSYYYKTTSLSAKY
;
A
#
# COMPACT_ATOMS: atom_id res chain seq x y z
N VAL A 1 5.07 -1.15 -10.99
CA VAL A 1 5.84 -2.40 -11.06
C VAL A 1 5.49 -3.21 -9.82
N SER A 2 5.11 -4.46 -9.97
CA SER A 2 4.85 -5.37 -8.84
C SER A 2 5.90 -6.48 -8.84
N ILE A 3 6.49 -6.73 -7.69
CA ILE A 3 7.47 -7.79 -7.50
C ILE A 3 6.71 -9.01 -6.97
N PRO A 4 6.60 -10.13 -7.74
CA PRO A 4 5.96 -11.32 -7.26
C PRO A 4 6.89 -12.05 -6.27
N ILE A 5 6.41 -12.26 -5.04
CA ILE A 5 7.09 -13.13 -4.06
C ILE A 5 6.57 -14.55 -4.21
N THR A 6 5.26 -14.69 -4.42
CA THR A 6 4.57 -15.95 -4.72
C THR A 6 3.45 -15.68 -5.73
N PRO A 7 2.82 -16.72 -6.31
CA PRO A 7 1.67 -16.52 -7.20
C PRO A 7 0.55 -15.66 -6.61
N THR A 8 0.37 -15.73 -5.29
CA THR A 8 -0.67 -15.02 -4.55
C THR A 8 -0.19 -13.76 -3.84
N LEU A 9 1.13 -13.64 -3.60
CA LEU A 9 1.73 -12.56 -2.82
C LEU A 9 2.60 -11.68 -3.73
N ARG A 10 2.18 -10.43 -3.95
CA ARG A 10 2.90 -9.46 -4.79
C ARG A 10 3.11 -8.18 -3.99
N ILE A 11 4.35 -7.66 -3.96
CA ILE A 11 4.62 -6.32 -3.45
C ILE A 11 4.40 -5.34 -4.61
N ASN A 12 3.46 -4.44 -4.44
CA ASN A 12 3.25 -3.35 -5.39
C ASN A 12 4.18 -2.20 -5.02
N THR A 13 5.10 -1.82 -5.89
CA THR A 13 6.04 -0.71 -5.62
C THR A 13 5.45 0.66 -5.96
N GLY A 14 4.26 0.71 -6.57
CA GLY A 14 3.61 1.96 -6.95
C GLY A 14 3.33 2.90 -5.77
N TYR A 15 3.05 2.35 -4.59
CA TYR A 15 2.75 3.16 -3.41
C TYR A 15 3.93 4.03 -2.94
N PHE A 16 5.18 3.68 -3.25
CA PHE A 16 6.33 4.53 -2.98
C PHE A 16 6.26 5.84 -3.75
N VAL A 17 5.99 5.72 -5.05
CA VAL A 17 5.87 6.88 -5.95
C VAL A 17 4.65 7.72 -5.57
N ASN A 18 3.53 7.06 -5.25
CA ASN A 18 2.31 7.74 -4.80
C ASN A 18 2.55 8.50 -3.50
N ALA A 19 3.23 7.91 -2.52
CA ALA A 19 3.56 8.57 -1.25
C ALA A 19 4.50 9.78 -1.44
N LEU A 20 5.53 9.62 -2.28
CA LEU A 20 6.46 10.69 -2.60
C LEU A 20 5.76 11.83 -3.36
N GLY A 21 4.98 11.50 -4.39
CA GLY A 21 4.21 12.48 -5.15
C GLY A 21 3.18 13.21 -4.30
N ALA A 22 2.48 12.48 -3.43
CA ALA A 22 1.52 13.06 -2.49
C ALA A 22 2.19 14.01 -1.48
N MET A 23 3.39 13.67 -1.00
CA MET A 23 4.18 14.50 -0.10
C MET A 23 4.62 15.82 -0.78
N VAL A 24 5.04 15.74 -2.04
CA VAL A 24 5.60 16.87 -2.78
C VAL A 24 4.50 17.78 -3.36
N PHE A 25 3.54 17.21 -4.07
CA PHE A 25 2.56 17.95 -4.86
C PHE A 25 1.22 18.20 -4.14
N GLY A 26 0.97 17.52 -3.04
CA GLY A 26 -0.25 17.68 -2.25
C GLY A 26 -1.45 16.86 -2.77
N PRO A 27 -2.62 16.98 -2.08
CA PRO A 27 -3.73 16.05 -2.28
C PRO A 27 -4.38 16.13 -3.66
N VAL A 28 -4.54 17.32 -4.21
CA VAL A 28 -5.21 17.50 -5.51
C VAL A 28 -4.39 16.89 -6.64
N MET A 29 -3.10 17.24 -6.71
CA MET A 29 -2.23 16.71 -7.75
C MET A 29 -2.00 15.21 -7.57
N ALA A 30 -1.88 14.74 -6.32
CA ALA A 30 -1.77 13.31 -6.03
C ALA A 30 -3.00 12.53 -6.51
N ALA A 31 -4.22 13.05 -6.31
CA ALA A 31 -5.45 12.46 -6.79
C ALA A 31 -5.50 12.37 -8.32
N ILE A 32 -5.14 13.46 -9.01
CA ILE A 32 -5.10 13.51 -10.48
C ILE A 32 -4.07 12.51 -11.03
N CYS A 33 -2.86 12.53 -10.48
CA CYS A 33 -1.80 11.60 -10.88
C CYS A 33 -2.18 10.14 -10.63
N ALA A 34 -2.85 9.84 -9.51
CA ALA A 34 -3.32 8.50 -9.19
C ALA A 34 -4.35 8.02 -10.21
N ALA A 35 -5.32 8.86 -10.58
CA ALA A 35 -6.31 8.53 -11.60
C ALA A 35 -5.67 8.27 -12.98
N ILE A 36 -4.72 9.11 -13.39
CA ILE A 36 -4.01 8.96 -14.66
C ILE A 36 -3.16 7.67 -14.64
N THR A 37 -2.44 7.41 -13.57
CA THR A 37 -1.59 6.22 -13.47
C THR A 37 -2.38 4.92 -13.42
N ASP A 38 -3.59 4.91 -12.86
CA ASP A 38 -4.47 3.75 -12.88
C ASP A 38 -4.92 3.41 -14.30
N VAL A 39 -5.42 4.42 -15.04
CA VAL A 39 -5.83 4.27 -16.45
C VAL A 39 -4.66 3.85 -17.34
N LEU A 40 -3.51 4.51 -17.22
CA LEU A 40 -2.31 4.16 -17.99
C LEU A 40 -1.81 2.76 -17.64
N GLY A 41 -1.84 2.39 -16.35
CA GLY A 41 -1.46 1.06 -15.88
C GLY A 41 -2.32 -0.04 -16.52
N TYR A 42 -3.62 0.20 -16.67
CA TYR A 42 -4.52 -0.72 -17.34
C TYR A 42 -4.25 -0.79 -18.85
N ILE A 43 -4.02 0.34 -19.53
CA ILE A 43 -3.71 0.38 -20.96
C ILE A 43 -2.42 -0.40 -21.26
N ILE A 44 -1.38 -0.25 -20.43
CA ILE A 44 -0.10 -0.91 -20.60
C ILE A 44 -0.18 -2.42 -20.30
N ARG A 45 -0.98 -2.80 -19.30
CA ARG A 45 -1.14 -4.19 -18.87
C ARG A 45 -2.60 -4.50 -18.57
N PRO A 46 -3.43 -4.71 -19.62
CA PRO A 46 -4.83 -5.03 -19.43
C PRO A 46 -4.97 -6.36 -18.67
N ASN A 47 -5.64 -6.33 -17.55
CA ASN A 47 -5.90 -7.50 -16.71
C ASN A 47 -7.40 -7.57 -16.37
N GLY A 48 -8.12 -8.34 -17.16
CA GLY A 48 -9.59 -8.44 -17.03
C GLY A 48 -10.33 -7.24 -17.62
N VAL A 49 -11.56 -7.02 -17.16
CA VAL A 49 -12.40 -5.88 -17.56
C VAL A 49 -12.04 -4.67 -16.70
N TYR A 50 -11.84 -3.51 -17.34
CA TYR A 50 -11.61 -2.27 -16.61
C TYR A 50 -12.88 -1.84 -15.86
N PHE A 51 -12.77 -1.71 -14.56
CA PHE A 51 -13.88 -1.29 -13.72
C PHE A 51 -13.55 0.06 -13.06
N LEU A 52 -14.19 1.10 -13.59
CA LEU A 52 -13.93 2.49 -13.23
C LEU A 52 -13.88 2.76 -11.70
N PRO A 53 -14.74 2.17 -10.85
CA PRO A 53 -14.69 2.39 -9.41
C PRO A 53 -13.36 2.04 -8.73
N PHE A 54 -12.49 1.22 -9.35
CA PHE A 54 -11.15 0.97 -8.78
C PHE A 54 -10.26 2.21 -8.74
N ILE A 55 -10.50 3.21 -9.60
CA ILE A 55 -9.82 4.52 -9.53
C ILE A 55 -9.98 5.15 -8.16
N LEU A 56 -11.14 4.98 -7.50
CA LEU A 56 -11.40 5.54 -6.18
C LEU A 56 -10.42 5.01 -5.12
N THR A 57 -9.96 3.76 -5.26
CA THR A 57 -9.00 3.18 -4.32
C THR A 57 -7.61 3.82 -4.50
N GLU A 58 -7.17 4.07 -5.73
CA GLU A 58 -5.90 4.73 -6.01
C GLU A 58 -5.93 6.22 -5.60
N ILE A 59 -7.00 6.94 -5.92
CA ILE A 59 -7.19 8.32 -5.50
C ILE A 59 -7.24 8.40 -3.96
N GLY A 60 -8.04 7.56 -3.32
CA GLY A 60 -8.17 7.54 -1.86
C GLY A 60 -6.84 7.27 -1.15
N GLY A 61 -6.06 6.30 -1.63
CA GLY A 61 -4.74 6.00 -1.10
C GLY A 61 -3.78 7.20 -1.22
N SER A 62 -3.75 7.85 -2.39
CA SER A 62 -2.88 9.01 -2.65
C SER A 62 -3.30 10.22 -1.82
N VAL A 63 -4.60 10.48 -1.67
CA VAL A 63 -5.12 11.57 -0.82
C VAL A 63 -4.77 11.33 0.65
N ILE A 64 -4.91 10.10 1.16
CA ILE A 64 -4.52 9.77 2.54
C ILE A 64 -3.02 10.03 2.74
N PHE A 65 -2.16 9.59 1.83
CA PHE A 65 -0.73 9.92 1.93
C PHE A 65 -0.50 11.42 1.98
N ALA A 66 -1.18 12.20 1.14
CA ALA A 66 -1.04 13.66 1.16
C ALA A 66 -1.50 14.28 2.49
N LEU A 67 -2.61 13.84 3.06
CA LEU A 67 -3.11 14.35 4.35
C LEU A 67 -2.11 14.12 5.50
N PHE A 68 -1.37 13.01 5.46
CA PHE A 68 -0.39 12.71 6.51
C PHE A 68 1.00 13.32 6.25
N LEU A 69 1.40 13.48 4.98
CA LEU A 69 2.77 13.80 4.60
C LEU A 69 2.94 15.18 3.99
N TYR A 70 1.89 15.75 3.35
CA TYR A 70 1.99 17.03 2.68
C TYR A 70 2.10 18.18 3.68
N ARG A 71 3.07 19.06 3.48
CA ARG A 71 3.35 20.22 4.35
C ARG A 71 3.47 19.87 5.84
N ALA A 72 3.88 18.67 6.15
CA ALA A 72 3.99 18.17 7.51
C ALA A 72 5.41 17.65 7.79
N LYS A 73 5.80 17.64 9.08
CA LYS A 73 7.01 16.93 9.50
C LYS A 73 6.82 15.44 9.22
N VAL A 74 7.57 14.91 8.28
CA VAL A 74 7.52 13.48 7.98
C VAL A 74 8.22 12.75 9.11
N THR A 75 7.43 12.06 9.92
CA THR A 75 7.90 11.20 11.02
C THR A 75 7.55 9.75 10.72
N THR A 76 8.32 8.81 11.26
CA THR A 76 8.04 7.38 11.12
C THR A 76 6.62 7.04 11.55
N THR A 77 6.14 7.65 12.63
CA THR A 77 4.76 7.46 13.11
C THR A 77 3.72 7.88 12.08
N ARG A 78 3.90 9.03 11.42
CA ARG A 78 2.99 9.50 10.36
C ARG A 78 3.01 8.60 9.14
N VAL A 79 4.19 8.08 8.76
CA VAL A 79 4.34 7.14 7.65
C VAL A 79 3.62 5.83 7.96
N VAL A 80 3.84 5.25 9.14
CA VAL A 80 3.18 4.01 9.56
C VAL A 80 1.67 4.21 9.69
N LEU A 81 1.23 5.33 10.27
CA LEU A 81 -0.18 5.63 10.44
C LEU A 81 -0.89 5.87 9.10
N SER A 82 -0.26 6.57 8.15
CA SER A 82 -0.81 6.75 6.80
C SER A 82 -1.00 5.39 6.12
N ARG A 83 -0.03 4.49 6.23
CA ARG A 83 -0.12 3.15 5.65
C ARG A 83 -1.20 2.31 6.32
N PHE A 84 -1.29 2.39 7.66
CA PHE A 84 -2.37 1.72 8.41
C PHE A 84 -3.75 2.20 7.97
N THR A 85 -3.93 3.52 7.85
CA THR A 85 -5.19 4.12 7.42
C THR A 85 -5.57 3.69 6.01
N ILE A 86 -4.61 3.63 5.08
CA ILE A 86 -4.84 3.12 3.71
C ILE A 86 -5.25 1.66 3.75
N ASN A 87 -4.55 0.82 4.49
CA ASN A 87 -4.89 -0.60 4.58
C ASN A 87 -6.28 -0.82 5.16
N LEU A 88 -6.67 -0.06 6.17
CA LEU A 88 -7.99 -0.19 6.78
C LEU A 88 -9.08 0.43 5.91
N LEU A 89 -8.99 1.72 5.58
CA LEU A 89 -10.06 2.44 4.89
C LEU A 89 -10.16 2.10 3.41
N ILE A 90 -9.02 1.98 2.73
CA ILE A 90 -9.02 1.74 1.28
C ILE A 90 -9.09 0.24 0.99
N ASN A 91 -8.14 -0.56 1.50
CA ASN A 91 -8.02 -1.95 1.10
C ASN A 91 -9.05 -2.89 1.76
N VAL A 92 -9.64 -2.50 2.90
CA VAL A 92 -10.68 -3.30 3.56
C VAL A 92 -12.06 -2.68 3.35
N VAL A 93 -12.25 -1.42 3.75
CA VAL A 93 -13.59 -0.80 3.76
C VAL A 93 -14.04 -0.41 2.36
N LEU A 94 -13.24 0.32 1.59
CA LEU A 94 -13.64 0.82 0.27
C LEU A 94 -13.54 -0.27 -0.81
N GLN A 95 -12.51 -1.07 -0.79
CA GLN A 95 -12.26 -2.08 -1.83
C GLN A 95 -13.27 -3.22 -1.80
N THR A 96 -13.78 -3.60 -0.62
CA THR A 96 -14.77 -4.69 -0.49
C THR A 96 -16.07 -4.43 -1.27
N PRO A 97 -16.77 -3.30 -1.10
CA PRO A 97 -17.98 -3.03 -1.89
C PRO A 97 -17.70 -2.85 -3.39
N ILE A 98 -16.54 -2.33 -3.76
CA ILE A 98 -16.13 -2.22 -5.16
C ILE A 98 -15.98 -3.62 -5.78
N TYR A 99 -15.37 -4.58 -5.08
CA TYR A 99 -15.30 -5.97 -5.54
C TYR A 99 -16.66 -6.64 -5.56
N MET A 100 -17.55 -6.37 -4.60
CA MET A 100 -18.91 -6.88 -4.62
C MET A 100 -19.66 -6.42 -5.89
N ALA A 101 -19.56 -5.14 -6.24
CA ALA A 101 -20.14 -4.59 -7.45
C ALA A 101 -19.50 -5.19 -8.71
N TYR A 102 -18.19 -5.32 -8.75
CA TYR A 102 -17.48 -5.94 -9.87
C TYR A 102 -17.93 -7.39 -10.12
N TYR A 103 -18.02 -8.19 -9.06
CA TYR A 103 -18.46 -9.59 -9.17
C TYR A 103 -19.91 -9.71 -9.61
N ALA A 104 -20.79 -8.85 -9.10
CA ALA A 104 -22.20 -8.83 -9.51
C ALA A 104 -22.38 -8.50 -11.00
N LEU A 105 -21.56 -7.59 -11.53
CA LEU A 105 -21.69 -7.12 -12.92
C LEU A 105 -20.97 -8.01 -13.95
N TYR A 106 -19.79 -8.55 -13.59
CA TYR A 106 -18.89 -9.17 -14.58
C TYR A 106 -18.60 -10.66 -14.33
N MET A 107 -18.95 -11.20 -13.17
CA MET A 107 -18.63 -12.60 -12.82
C MET A 107 -19.83 -13.55 -12.87
N GLY A 108 -20.85 -13.23 -13.67
CA GLY A 108 -21.95 -14.14 -13.99
C GLY A 108 -22.74 -14.63 -12.76
N GLY A 109 -23.00 -13.75 -11.79
CA GLY A 109 -23.80 -14.07 -10.60
C GLY A 109 -23.01 -14.68 -9.43
N LYS A 110 -21.71 -14.82 -9.55
CA LYS A 110 -20.86 -15.21 -8.40
C LYS A 110 -20.85 -14.08 -7.38
N GLN A 111 -21.31 -14.36 -6.17
CA GLN A 111 -21.29 -13.38 -5.09
C GLN A 111 -19.88 -13.26 -4.50
N TYR A 112 -19.40 -12.02 -4.35
CA TYR A 112 -18.19 -11.74 -3.59
C TYR A 112 -18.49 -11.84 -2.09
N THR A 113 -18.22 -13.01 -1.54
CA THR A 113 -18.47 -13.31 -0.13
C THR A 113 -17.24 -12.94 0.72
N LEU A 114 -17.45 -12.81 2.02
CA LEU A 114 -16.35 -12.58 2.97
C LEU A 114 -15.25 -13.65 2.86
N LEU A 115 -15.62 -14.90 2.56
CA LEU A 115 -14.66 -15.99 2.34
C LEU A 115 -13.71 -15.72 1.16
N ILE A 116 -14.21 -15.08 0.09
CA ILE A 116 -13.39 -14.67 -1.06
C ILE A 116 -12.53 -13.45 -0.73
N ALA A 117 -13.02 -12.56 0.14
CA ALA A 117 -12.30 -11.38 0.59
C ALA A 117 -11.17 -11.69 1.60
N MET A 118 -11.34 -12.74 2.41
CA MET A 118 -10.41 -13.11 3.49
C MET A 118 -8.94 -13.21 3.06
N PRO A 119 -8.57 -13.88 1.96
CA PRO A 119 -7.18 -13.94 1.53
C PRO A 119 -6.56 -12.57 1.27
N SER A 120 -7.34 -11.62 0.72
CA SER A 120 -6.88 -10.25 0.47
C SER A 120 -6.72 -9.46 1.77
N ILE A 121 -7.66 -9.61 2.70
CA ILE A 121 -7.61 -8.95 4.02
C ILE A 121 -6.40 -9.47 4.81
N VAL A 122 -6.24 -10.78 4.89
CA VAL A 122 -5.11 -11.42 5.58
C VAL A 122 -3.79 -10.98 4.97
N LYS A 123 -3.69 -10.99 3.63
CA LYS A 123 -2.50 -10.50 2.91
C LYS A 123 -2.18 -9.06 3.30
N ASN A 124 -3.14 -8.16 3.31
CA ASN A 124 -2.93 -6.75 3.63
C ASN A 124 -2.45 -6.56 5.08
N ILE A 125 -3.00 -7.34 6.02
CA ILE A 125 -2.56 -7.33 7.42
C ILE A 125 -1.13 -7.84 7.56
N LEU A 126 -0.81 -8.96 6.91
CA LEU A 126 0.53 -9.57 6.96
C LEU A 126 1.59 -8.72 6.29
N MET A 127 1.24 -8.06 5.18
CA MET A 127 2.17 -7.22 4.42
C MET A 127 2.35 -5.82 5.02
N PHE A 128 1.41 -5.36 5.85
CA PHE A 128 1.44 -4.03 6.45
C PHE A 128 2.76 -3.67 7.15
N PRO A 129 3.33 -4.52 8.03
CA PRO A 129 4.60 -4.20 8.70
C PRO A 129 5.76 -4.04 7.70
N ILE A 130 5.83 -4.95 6.73
CA ILE A 130 6.89 -4.95 5.70
C ILE A 130 6.77 -3.70 4.83
N GLU A 131 5.58 -3.42 4.33
CA GLU A 131 5.31 -2.25 3.48
C GLU A 131 5.55 -0.94 4.22
N SER A 132 5.20 -0.86 5.50
CA SER A 132 5.44 0.32 6.33
C SER A 132 6.93 0.55 6.57
N PHE A 133 7.69 -0.52 6.82
CA PHE A 133 9.14 -0.44 6.97
C PHE A 133 9.81 0.02 5.67
N LEU A 134 9.46 -0.61 4.55
CA LEU A 134 10.03 -0.27 3.24
C LEU A 134 9.69 1.17 2.84
N LEU A 135 8.46 1.63 3.12
CA LEU A 135 8.05 3.00 2.84
C LEU A 135 8.83 4.00 3.71
N ALA A 136 9.00 3.72 5.00
CA ALA A 136 9.77 4.57 5.90
C ALA A 136 11.24 4.64 5.45
N LEU A 137 11.84 3.52 5.06
CA LEU A 137 13.19 3.46 4.52
C LEU A 137 13.31 4.27 3.22
N PHE A 138 12.39 4.07 2.28
CA PHE A 138 12.36 4.80 1.01
C PHE A 138 12.26 6.32 1.24
N LEU A 139 11.32 6.77 2.06
CA LEU A 139 11.15 8.19 2.36
C LEU A 139 12.35 8.77 3.09
N SER A 140 13.05 8.01 3.94
CA SER A 140 14.27 8.48 4.60
C SER A 140 15.39 8.80 3.62
N ILE A 141 15.47 8.05 2.51
CA ILE A 141 16.44 8.29 1.44
C ILE A 141 15.98 9.44 0.53
N MET A 142 14.68 9.53 0.23
CA MET A 142 14.14 10.52 -0.70
C MET A 142 14.00 11.93 -0.10
N LEU A 143 13.72 12.04 1.20
CA LEU A 143 13.55 13.35 1.87
C LEU A 143 14.73 14.31 1.70
N PRO A 144 16.00 13.92 1.95
CA PRO A 144 17.12 14.82 1.74
C PRO A 144 17.31 15.19 0.27
N ILE A 145 16.96 14.32 -0.66
CA ILE A 145 17.04 14.58 -2.10
C ILE A 145 15.99 15.62 -2.50
N THR A 146 14.72 15.42 -2.11
CA THR A 146 13.63 16.36 -2.40
C THR A 146 13.83 17.72 -1.74
N ALA A 147 14.43 17.74 -0.55
CA ALA A 147 14.79 18.98 0.15
C ALA A 147 15.89 19.76 -0.59
N ARG A 148 16.91 19.06 -1.14
CA ARG A 148 17.97 19.69 -1.94
C ARG A 148 17.43 20.27 -3.26
N LEU A 149 16.42 19.63 -3.84
CA LEU A 149 15.76 20.08 -5.07
C LEU A 149 14.71 21.18 -4.82
N GLY A 150 14.50 21.60 -3.57
CA GLY A 150 13.49 22.59 -3.22
C GLY A 150 12.05 22.14 -3.41
N LEU A 151 11.82 20.83 -3.59
CA LEU A 151 10.49 20.25 -3.85
C LEU A 151 9.68 20.02 -2.56
N THR A 152 10.31 20.02 -1.40
CA THR A 152 9.61 19.92 -0.12
C THR A 152 9.35 21.31 0.45
N TYR A 153 8.21 21.46 1.13
CA TYR A 153 7.88 22.72 1.81
C TYR A 153 8.98 23.09 2.81
N SER A 154 9.70 24.17 2.49
CA SER A 154 10.79 24.71 3.28
C SER A 154 10.27 25.59 4.43
N GLY A 155 9.38 25.06 5.25
CA GLY A 155 9.19 25.61 6.58
C GLY A 155 10.45 25.31 7.40
N SER A 156 10.86 26.22 8.28
CA SER A 156 12.13 26.26 9.02
C SER A 156 12.62 24.96 9.67
N ASP A 157 11.85 23.90 9.60
CA ASP A 157 12.13 22.57 10.17
C ASP A 157 12.37 21.47 9.11
N ALA A 158 12.37 21.78 7.81
CA ALA A 158 12.58 20.81 6.73
C ALA A 158 13.99 20.21 6.71
N LYS A 159 14.94 20.79 7.46
CA LYS A 159 16.29 20.28 7.65
C LYS A 159 16.39 19.12 8.65
N LYS A 160 15.32 18.75 9.33
CA LYS A 160 15.33 17.56 10.18
C LYS A 160 15.09 16.36 9.28
N GLU A 161 16.23 15.74 8.88
CA GLU A 161 16.29 14.36 8.41
C GLU A 161 15.34 13.49 9.24
N LEU A 162 14.70 12.52 8.60
CA LEU A 162 14.06 11.41 9.31
C LEU A 162 15.17 10.72 10.14
N LYS A 163 15.52 11.32 11.27
CA LYS A 163 16.41 10.67 12.24
C LYS A 163 15.59 9.63 12.95
N PHE A 164 15.80 8.39 12.55
CA PHE A 164 15.27 7.27 13.28
C PHE A 164 15.86 7.28 14.70
N THR A 165 15.03 7.54 15.67
CA THR A 165 15.40 7.29 17.07
C THR A 165 15.60 5.78 17.23
N GLY A 166 16.58 5.35 18.04
CA GLY A 166 16.85 3.92 18.26
C GLY A 166 15.58 3.12 18.59
N LYS A 167 14.64 3.70 19.35
CA LYS A 167 13.33 3.09 19.62
C LYS A 167 12.49 2.88 18.35
N GLN A 168 12.51 3.81 17.42
CA GLN A 168 11.76 3.70 16.15
C GLN A 168 12.37 2.65 15.22
N VAL A 169 13.69 2.57 15.17
CA VAL A 169 14.42 1.51 14.44
C VAL A 169 14.09 0.15 15.04
N ALA A 170 14.13 0.02 16.37
CA ALA A 170 13.78 -1.21 17.05
C ALA A 170 12.31 -1.60 16.77
N THR A 171 11.36 -0.66 16.85
CA THR A 171 9.95 -0.92 16.53
C THR A 171 9.76 -1.38 15.10
N LEU A 172 10.42 -0.71 14.13
CA LEU A 172 10.35 -1.10 12.73
C LEU A 172 10.99 -2.46 12.48
N ALA A 173 12.12 -2.77 13.14
CA ALA A 173 12.76 -4.07 13.05
C ALA A 173 11.87 -5.18 13.63
N VAL A 174 11.24 -4.95 14.78
CA VAL A 174 10.27 -5.89 15.36
C VAL A 174 9.08 -6.10 14.43
N LEU A 175 8.51 -5.03 13.87
CA LEU A 175 7.41 -5.13 12.90
C LEU A 175 7.82 -5.91 11.66
N LEU A 176 9.06 -5.73 11.17
CA LEU A 176 9.59 -6.47 10.03
C LEU A 176 9.70 -7.97 10.36
N VAL A 177 10.30 -8.31 11.51
CA VAL A 177 10.47 -9.72 11.94
C VAL A 177 9.11 -10.39 12.14
N VAL A 178 8.17 -9.71 12.81
CA VAL A 178 6.79 -10.20 12.98
C VAL A 178 6.11 -10.39 11.62
N GLY A 179 6.22 -9.41 10.71
CA GLY A 179 5.66 -9.50 9.37
C GLY A 179 6.22 -10.68 8.58
N ILE A 180 7.53 -10.87 8.58
CA ILE A 180 8.19 -12.01 7.93
C ILE A 180 7.74 -13.32 8.57
N GLY A 181 7.70 -13.42 9.90
CA GLY A 181 7.24 -14.61 10.61
C GLY A 181 5.79 -14.97 10.27
N CYS A 182 4.91 -13.99 10.21
CA CYS A 182 3.50 -14.17 9.79
C CYS A 182 3.39 -14.65 8.33
N VAL A 183 4.18 -14.08 7.41
CA VAL A 183 4.20 -14.52 6.01
C VAL A 183 4.68 -15.98 5.91
N PHE A 184 5.75 -16.34 6.60
CA PHE A 184 6.23 -17.73 6.62
C PHE A 184 5.19 -18.68 7.24
N GLY A 185 4.55 -18.30 8.35
CA GLY A 185 3.47 -19.06 8.97
C GLY A 185 2.29 -19.30 8.02
N TYR A 186 1.85 -18.23 7.34
CA TYR A 186 0.79 -18.31 6.33
C TYR A 186 1.18 -19.23 5.14
N LEU A 187 2.38 -19.09 4.62
CA LEU A 187 2.87 -19.92 3.53
C LEU A 187 2.96 -21.39 3.94
N SER A 188 3.50 -21.68 5.13
CA SER A 188 3.58 -23.04 5.66
C SER A 188 2.20 -23.67 5.82
N TYR A 189 1.23 -22.92 6.32
CA TYR A 189 -0.16 -23.37 6.42
C TYR A 189 -0.77 -23.61 5.04
N TYR A 190 -0.59 -22.71 4.10
CA TYR A 190 -1.11 -22.83 2.74
C TYR A 190 -0.55 -24.04 2.02
N TYR A 191 0.77 -24.25 2.05
CA TYR A 191 1.40 -25.43 1.43
C TYR A 191 0.95 -26.73 2.07
N LYS A 192 0.82 -26.77 3.40
CA LYS A 192 0.33 -27.95 4.12
C LYS A 192 -1.11 -28.29 3.72
N THR A 193 -1.99 -27.29 3.61
CA THR A 193 -3.40 -27.50 3.23
C THR A 193 -3.51 -27.95 1.76
N THR A 194 -2.74 -27.35 0.86
CA THR A 194 -2.73 -27.72 -0.57
C THR A 194 -2.15 -29.11 -0.80
N SER A 195 -1.13 -29.49 -0.05
CA SER A 195 -0.56 -30.84 -0.14
C SER A 195 -1.49 -31.92 0.41
N LEU A 196 -2.34 -31.60 1.37
CA LEU A 196 -3.38 -32.50 1.87
C LEU A 196 -4.53 -32.66 0.87
N SER A 197 -4.96 -31.58 0.19
CA SER A 197 -6.01 -31.64 -0.84
C SER A 197 -5.57 -32.33 -2.13
N ALA A 198 -4.28 -32.43 -2.40
CA ALA A 198 -3.73 -33.18 -3.54
C ALA A 198 -3.58 -34.70 -3.27
N LYS A 199 -3.82 -35.15 -2.05
CA LYS A 199 -3.74 -36.55 -1.64
C LYS A 199 -5.10 -37.27 -1.58
N TYR A 200 -6.20 -36.54 -1.79
CA TYR A 200 -7.57 -37.03 -1.88
C TYR A 200 -8.19 -36.61 -3.22
#